data_ec1c92ebb3557628017e5d0055a13f97
#
_entry.id   ec1c92ebb3557628017e5d0055a13f97
#
_cell.length_a   1.000
_cell.length_b   1.000
_cell.length_c   1.000
_cell.angle_alpha   90.00
_cell.angle_beta   90.00
_cell.angle_gamma   90.00
#
_symmetry.space_group_name_H-M   'P 1'
#
loop_
_entity.id
_entity.type
_entity.pdbx_description
1 polymer ?
#
loop_
_entity_poly.entity_id
_entity_poly.type
_entity_poly.pdbx_seq_one_letter_code
_entity_poly.pdbx_strand_id
1 'polypeptide(L)'
;IKMQRILKFNKDKADELMARIKADIEAVERDLNNMVEVTCQWFEMLKEKYGKDHPRLTEIRNFDTIEATTVVEANEKLYINRQEGFIGTGLKKDEYVCNCSDIDDIIIFYKDGKYKVIKVADKIFVGKNVLHLAVFKKNDNRTTYNVVYRDGKKGYYYIKRFNVTSMTRDREYDLTKGTPGSKVVYFTSNPNGEAEIIKITLDPTETSKRGS
;
A
#
# COMPACT_ATOMS: atom_id res chain seq x y z
N ILE A 1 31.15 -45.69 55.55
CA ILE A 1 30.16 -45.35 54.49
C ILE A 1 30.80 -44.56 53.34
N LYS A 2 31.79 -43.72 53.58
CA LYS A 2 32.49 -42.98 52.50
C LYS A 2 33.41 -43.89 51.66
N MET A 3 34.10 -44.88 52.27
CA MET A 3 34.98 -45.79 51.52
C MET A 3 34.23 -46.75 50.58
N GLN A 4 33.06 -47.23 50.94
CA GLN A 4 32.24 -48.06 50.06
C GLN A 4 31.73 -47.32 48.78
N ARG A 5 31.56 -46.00 48.85
CA ARG A 5 31.25 -45.18 47.68
C ARG A 5 32.42 -44.99 46.74
N ILE A 6 33.66 -44.95 47.26
CA ILE A 6 34.89 -44.84 46.48
C ILE A 6 35.20 -46.16 45.75
N LEU A 7 34.96 -47.31 46.40
CA LEU A 7 35.15 -48.63 45.82
C LEU A 7 34.16 -48.99 44.68
N LYS A 8 33.05 -48.25 44.57
CA LYS A 8 32.08 -48.37 43.49
C LYS A 8 32.35 -47.44 42.31
N PHE A 9 33.47 -46.72 42.35
CA PHE A 9 33.92 -45.90 41.24
C PHE A 9 34.48 -46.82 40.16
N ASN A 10 33.64 -47.16 39.17
CA ASN A 10 34.03 -48.01 38.08
C ASN A 10 34.86 -47.17 37.10
N LYS A 11 36.08 -47.63 36.80
CA LYS A 11 37.03 -46.99 35.89
C LYS A 11 36.37 -46.74 34.51
N ASP A 12 35.57 -47.70 34.01
CA ASP A 12 34.89 -47.61 32.74
C ASP A 12 33.89 -46.43 32.71
N LYS A 13 33.15 -46.17 33.79
CA LYS A 13 32.30 -45.01 33.91
C LYS A 13 33.03 -43.68 33.98
N ALA A 14 34.25 -43.69 34.56
CA ALA A 14 35.10 -42.52 34.60
C ALA A 14 35.66 -42.20 33.16
N ASP A 15 36.06 -43.23 32.45
CA ASP A 15 36.55 -43.08 31.07
C ASP A 15 35.44 -42.65 30.12
N GLU A 16 34.21 -43.21 30.26
CA GLU A 16 33.03 -42.75 29.52
C GLU A 16 32.70 -41.30 29.83
N LEU A 17 32.72 -40.87 31.09
CA LEU A 17 32.46 -39.50 31.48
C LEU A 17 33.52 -38.55 30.93
N MET A 18 34.78 -38.95 30.99
CA MET A 18 35.91 -38.18 30.42
C MET A 18 35.78 -38.03 28.91
N ALA A 19 35.41 -39.09 28.21
CA ALA A 19 35.15 -39.05 26.77
C ALA A 19 34.02 -38.09 26.41
N ARG A 20 32.92 -38.15 27.19
CA ARG A 20 31.76 -37.25 26.99
C ARG A 20 32.14 -35.76 27.21
N ILE A 21 32.86 -35.47 28.32
CA ILE A 21 33.32 -34.11 28.60
C ILE A 21 34.22 -33.58 27.51
N LYS A 22 35.15 -34.41 26.98
CA LYS A 22 36.00 -34.03 25.86
C LYS A 22 35.18 -33.71 24.60
N ALA A 23 34.20 -34.54 24.27
CA ALA A 23 33.33 -34.28 23.14
C ALA A 23 32.52 -33.00 23.31
N ASP A 24 32.02 -32.73 24.52
CA ASP A 24 31.32 -31.50 24.84
C ASP A 24 32.22 -30.26 24.70
N ILE A 25 33.49 -30.36 25.16
CA ILE A 25 34.51 -29.28 24.98
C ILE A 25 34.76 -29.03 23.51
N GLU A 26 35.00 -30.07 22.70
CA GLU A 26 35.23 -29.95 21.26
C GLU A 26 34.02 -29.35 20.52
N ALA A 27 32.81 -29.66 20.98
CA ALA A 27 31.58 -29.07 20.43
C ALA A 27 31.51 -27.57 20.74
N VAL A 28 31.75 -27.18 21.99
CA VAL A 28 31.75 -25.76 22.39
C VAL A 28 32.87 -24.97 21.69
N GLU A 29 34.04 -25.54 21.52
CA GLU A 29 35.14 -24.90 20.77
C GLU A 29 34.80 -24.68 19.30
N ARG A 30 34.11 -25.65 18.66
CA ARG A 30 33.62 -25.49 17.30
C ARG A 30 32.58 -24.36 17.22
N ASP A 31 31.66 -24.31 18.18
CA ASP A 31 30.61 -23.28 18.24
C ASP A 31 31.21 -21.88 18.46
N LEU A 32 32.27 -21.76 19.31
CA LEU A 32 32.99 -20.52 19.51
C LEU A 32 33.72 -20.04 18.24
N ASN A 33 34.28 -20.97 17.46
CA ASN A 33 34.97 -20.64 16.20
C ASN A 33 33.95 -20.24 15.10
N ASN A 34 32.68 -20.70 15.19
CA ASN A 34 31.63 -20.44 14.24
C ASN A 34 30.45 -19.64 14.85
N MET A 35 30.74 -18.70 15.75
CA MET A 35 29.74 -17.99 16.57
C MET A 35 28.62 -17.33 15.74
N VAL A 36 28.96 -16.78 14.56
CA VAL A 36 27.98 -16.14 13.68
C VAL A 36 26.94 -17.16 13.17
N GLU A 37 27.42 -18.33 12.73
CA GLU A 37 26.54 -19.37 12.20
C GLU A 37 25.66 -19.97 13.29
N VAL A 38 26.21 -20.26 14.46
CA VAL A 38 25.49 -20.75 15.64
C VAL A 38 24.42 -19.74 16.07
N THR A 39 24.74 -18.44 16.05
CA THR A 39 23.79 -17.38 16.37
C THR A 39 22.66 -17.32 15.35
N CYS A 40 22.95 -17.43 14.05
CA CYS A 40 21.92 -17.47 13.01
C CYS A 40 20.98 -18.67 13.19
N GLN A 41 21.54 -19.86 13.40
CA GLN A 41 20.75 -21.08 13.64
C GLN A 41 19.87 -20.97 14.89
N TRP A 42 20.37 -20.35 15.96
CA TRP A 42 19.60 -20.09 17.16
C TRP A 42 18.38 -19.20 16.86
N PHE A 43 18.56 -18.11 16.14
CA PHE A 43 17.47 -17.22 15.78
C PHE A 43 16.48 -17.85 14.79
N GLU A 44 16.95 -18.71 13.89
CA GLU A 44 16.06 -19.48 13.00
C GLU A 44 15.19 -20.45 13.81
N MET A 45 15.74 -21.15 14.78
CA MET A 45 15.01 -22.03 15.68
C MET A 45 13.98 -21.24 16.50
N LEU A 46 14.33 -20.07 17.02
CA LEU A 46 13.38 -19.19 17.75
C LEU A 46 12.26 -18.72 16.82
N LYS A 47 12.56 -18.40 15.58
CA LYS A 47 11.58 -18.00 14.57
C LYS A 47 10.60 -19.15 14.26
N GLU A 48 11.09 -20.37 14.11
CA GLU A 48 10.20 -21.53 13.92
C GLU A 48 9.29 -21.77 15.12
N LYS A 49 9.85 -21.69 16.33
CA LYS A 49 9.14 -22.01 17.56
C LYS A 49 8.12 -20.95 17.97
N TYR A 50 8.43 -19.68 17.79
CA TYR A 50 7.64 -18.55 18.30
C TYR A 50 7.13 -17.58 17.22
N GLY A 51 7.65 -17.66 16.01
CA GLY A 51 7.34 -16.68 14.97
C GLY A 51 5.88 -16.61 14.54
N LYS A 52 5.13 -17.71 14.73
CA LYS A 52 3.69 -17.76 14.42
C LYS A 52 2.88 -16.89 15.38
N ASP A 53 3.27 -16.88 16.65
CA ASP A 53 2.56 -16.15 17.71
C ASP A 53 3.04 -14.68 17.81
N HIS A 54 4.19 -14.37 17.21
CA HIS A 54 4.83 -13.06 17.24
C HIS A 54 5.15 -12.56 15.83
N PRO A 55 4.12 -12.19 15.02
CA PRO A 55 4.35 -11.66 13.69
C PRO A 55 5.13 -10.35 13.77
N ARG A 56 6.01 -10.13 12.81
CA ARG A 56 6.79 -8.91 12.74
C ARG A 56 5.87 -7.72 12.44
N LEU A 57 5.82 -6.76 13.36
CA LEU A 57 5.03 -5.53 13.23
C LEU A 57 5.86 -4.36 12.65
N THR A 58 7.17 -4.55 12.48
CA THR A 58 8.09 -3.52 11.98
C THR A 58 8.68 -3.91 10.64
N GLU A 59 8.90 -2.94 9.78
CA GLU A 59 9.57 -3.09 8.49
C GLU A 59 10.98 -2.46 8.57
N ILE A 60 12.00 -3.17 8.07
CA ILE A 60 13.36 -2.60 7.97
C ILE A 60 13.41 -1.77 6.70
N ARG A 61 13.61 -0.44 6.84
CA ARG A 61 13.81 0.50 5.73
C ARG A 61 15.07 1.31 5.95
N ASN A 62 15.71 1.73 4.88
CA ASN A 62 16.75 2.73 4.95
C ASN A 62 16.13 4.10 5.21
N PHE A 63 16.73 4.88 6.12
CA PHE A 63 16.24 6.23 6.46
C PHE A 63 16.23 7.18 5.26
N ASP A 64 17.10 6.99 4.29
CA ASP A 64 17.18 7.81 3.07
C ASP A 64 15.95 7.67 2.14
N THR A 65 15.11 6.65 2.35
CA THR A 65 13.89 6.40 1.57
C THR A 65 12.59 6.73 2.31
N ILE A 66 12.68 7.18 3.56
CA ILE A 66 11.50 7.61 4.33
C ILE A 66 11.17 9.04 3.91
N GLU A 67 10.26 9.19 2.96
CA GLU A 67 9.66 10.50 2.70
C GLU A 67 8.86 10.94 3.94
N ALA A 68 8.95 12.22 4.32
CA ALA A 68 8.27 12.80 5.49
C ALA A 68 6.75 12.50 5.46
N THR A 69 6.16 12.42 4.28
CA THR A 69 4.75 12.06 4.05
C THR A 69 4.37 10.66 4.54
N THR A 70 5.34 9.75 4.71
CA THR A 70 5.07 8.37 5.15
C THR A 70 4.99 8.24 6.67
N VAL A 71 5.52 9.21 7.41
CA VAL A 71 5.62 9.20 8.89
C VAL A 71 4.52 10.02 9.55
N VAL A 72 3.85 10.88 8.78
CA VAL A 72 2.81 11.76 9.31
C VAL A 72 1.50 11.01 9.46
N GLU A 73 0.97 11.00 10.68
CA GLU A 73 -0.35 10.45 10.97
C GLU A 73 -1.46 11.27 10.29
N ALA A 74 -2.45 10.59 9.73
CA ALA A 74 -3.62 11.21 9.12
C ALA A 74 -4.58 11.72 10.20
N ASN A 75 -4.25 12.84 10.83
CA ASN A 75 -4.99 13.42 11.96
C ASN A 75 -6.14 14.32 11.53
N GLU A 76 -6.20 14.68 10.26
CA GLU A 76 -7.21 15.56 9.70
C GLU A 76 -8.25 14.76 8.90
N LYS A 77 -9.46 15.33 8.81
CA LYS A 77 -10.56 14.75 8.01
C LYS A 77 -10.85 15.65 6.82
N LEU A 78 -10.82 15.08 5.63
CA LEU A 78 -11.15 15.77 4.40
C LEU A 78 -12.65 15.68 4.11
N TYR A 79 -13.24 16.82 3.75
CA TYR A 79 -14.65 16.96 3.41
C TYR A 79 -14.83 17.60 2.03
N ILE A 80 -15.96 17.35 1.39
CA ILE A 80 -16.33 17.94 0.10
C ILE A 80 -17.75 18.51 0.13
N ASN A 81 -17.89 19.72 -0.37
CA ASN A 81 -19.19 20.30 -0.76
C ASN A 81 -19.32 20.23 -2.29
N ARG A 82 -20.04 19.20 -2.79
CA ARG A 82 -20.20 18.98 -4.24
C ARG A 82 -21.06 20.02 -4.92
N GLN A 83 -21.97 20.67 -4.17
CA GLN A 83 -22.88 21.68 -4.72
C GLN A 83 -22.18 22.98 -4.98
N GLU A 84 -21.36 23.40 -4.04
CA GLU A 84 -20.59 24.65 -4.13
C GLU A 84 -19.21 24.44 -4.78
N GLY A 85 -18.69 23.21 -4.80
CA GLY A 85 -17.41 22.86 -5.40
C GLY A 85 -16.20 23.19 -4.51
N PHE A 86 -16.35 23.08 -3.19
CA PHE A 86 -15.28 23.27 -2.23
C PHE A 86 -14.86 21.94 -1.60
N ILE A 87 -13.57 21.80 -1.32
CA ILE A 87 -13.00 20.74 -0.49
C ILE A 87 -12.15 21.35 0.63
N GLY A 88 -11.96 20.62 1.73
CA GLY A 88 -11.08 21.06 2.80
C GLY A 88 -11.34 20.37 4.13
N THR A 89 -10.44 20.59 5.07
CA THR A 89 -10.52 20.04 6.43
C THR A 89 -11.46 20.86 7.33
N GLY A 90 -11.69 22.13 7.00
CA GLY A 90 -12.60 23.02 7.72
C GLY A 90 -14.09 22.80 7.44
N LEU A 91 -14.46 22.02 6.45
CA LEU A 91 -15.85 21.82 5.98
C LEU A 91 -16.59 20.72 6.77
N LYS A 92 -16.56 20.76 8.09
CA LYS A 92 -17.05 19.70 9.00
C LYS A 92 -18.55 19.35 8.87
N LYS A 93 -19.35 20.19 8.19
CA LYS A 93 -20.78 19.98 7.96
C LYS A 93 -21.10 19.30 6.63
N ASP A 94 -20.11 19.15 5.76
CA ASP A 94 -20.24 18.61 4.42
C ASP A 94 -19.90 17.10 4.37
N GLU A 95 -19.90 16.51 3.18
CA GLU A 95 -19.64 15.09 2.95
C GLU A 95 -18.21 14.71 3.35
N TYR A 96 -18.04 13.79 4.30
CA TYR A 96 -16.74 13.21 4.66
C TYR A 96 -16.21 12.32 3.54
N VAL A 97 -14.93 12.44 3.25
CA VAL A 97 -14.25 11.66 2.20
C VAL A 97 -13.26 10.66 2.78
N CYS A 98 -12.23 11.13 3.45
CA CYS A 98 -11.16 10.30 4.00
C CYS A 98 -10.37 11.05 5.08
N ASN A 99 -9.54 10.32 5.80
CA ASN A 99 -8.53 10.92 6.65
C ASN A 99 -7.31 11.35 5.82
N CYS A 100 -6.71 12.46 6.17
CA CYS A 100 -5.53 13.00 5.53
C CYS A 100 -4.65 13.72 6.55
N SER A 101 -3.49 14.17 6.10
CA SER A 101 -2.60 15.07 6.85
C SER A 101 -2.57 16.43 6.18
N ASP A 102 -2.14 17.45 6.91
CA ASP A 102 -1.92 18.83 6.41
C ASP A 102 -0.85 18.93 5.32
N ILE A 103 0.03 17.93 5.23
CA ILE A 103 1.08 17.86 4.20
C ILE A 103 0.71 17.02 2.98
N ASP A 104 -0.41 16.30 3.04
CA ASP A 104 -0.85 15.43 1.95
C ASP A 104 -1.27 16.20 0.70
N ASP A 105 -1.18 15.51 -0.41
CA ASP A 105 -1.75 15.93 -1.68
C ASP A 105 -3.06 15.19 -1.94
N ILE A 106 -4.01 15.86 -2.58
CA ILE A 106 -5.30 15.30 -2.96
C ILE A 106 -5.40 15.22 -4.47
N ILE A 107 -5.67 14.03 -5.00
CA ILE A 107 -6.01 13.82 -6.40
C ILE A 107 -7.51 14.00 -6.60
N ILE A 108 -7.90 14.74 -7.63
CA ILE A 108 -9.29 15.05 -7.96
C ILE A 108 -9.55 14.68 -9.40
N PHE A 109 -10.59 13.88 -9.63
CA PHE A 109 -11.10 13.53 -10.95
C PHE A 109 -12.44 14.20 -11.20
N TYR A 110 -12.65 14.69 -12.42
CA TYR A 110 -13.84 15.41 -12.83
C TYR A 110 -14.67 14.62 -13.85
N LYS A 111 -15.97 14.93 -13.92
CA LYS A 111 -16.91 14.27 -14.87
C LYS A 111 -16.61 14.54 -16.35
N ASP A 112 -15.90 15.62 -16.64
CA ASP A 112 -15.44 15.96 -18.01
C ASP A 112 -14.16 15.20 -18.42
N GLY A 113 -13.58 14.40 -17.52
CA GLY A 113 -12.37 13.63 -17.74
C GLY A 113 -11.08 14.35 -17.40
N LYS A 114 -11.14 15.53 -16.84
CA LYS A 114 -9.96 16.20 -16.31
C LYS A 114 -9.62 15.67 -14.93
N TYR A 115 -8.36 15.82 -14.54
CA TYR A 115 -7.91 15.53 -13.20
C TYR A 115 -6.71 16.39 -12.80
N LYS A 116 -6.54 16.63 -11.52
CA LYS A 116 -5.42 17.41 -10.96
C LYS A 116 -5.07 16.96 -9.56
N VAL A 117 -3.88 17.34 -9.10
CA VAL A 117 -3.43 17.16 -7.73
C VAL A 117 -3.24 18.53 -7.09
N ILE A 118 -3.75 18.69 -5.88
CA ILE A 118 -3.61 19.90 -5.08
C ILE A 118 -3.17 19.55 -3.65
N LYS A 119 -2.60 20.52 -2.93
CA LYS A 119 -2.30 20.37 -1.52
C LYS A 119 -3.57 20.43 -0.67
N VAL A 120 -3.59 19.68 0.45
CA VAL A 120 -4.64 19.82 1.49
C VAL A 120 -4.67 21.25 2.00
N ALA A 121 -5.87 21.78 2.21
CA ALA A 121 -6.10 23.11 2.78
C ALA A 121 -7.44 23.10 3.58
N ASP A 122 -7.64 24.10 4.43
CA ASP A 122 -8.87 24.24 5.22
C ASP A 122 -10.12 24.37 4.36
N LYS A 123 -10.04 25.17 3.29
CA LYS A 123 -11.10 25.34 2.29
C LYS A 123 -10.50 25.82 0.98
N ILE A 124 -10.73 25.08 -0.10
CA ILE A 124 -10.28 25.43 -1.44
C ILE A 124 -11.37 25.15 -2.46
N PHE A 125 -11.53 26.07 -3.42
CA PHE A 125 -12.46 25.88 -4.53
C PHE A 125 -11.83 25.00 -5.61
N VAL A 126 -12.50 23.92 -5.97
CA VAL A 126 -12.02 22.94 -6.97
C VAL A 126 -12.96 22.78 -8.15
N GLY A 127 -14.18 23.33 -8.09
CA GLY A 127 -15.20 23.21 -9.12
C GLY A 127 -16.29 22.18 -8.78
N LYS A 128 -17.43 22.29 -9.48
CA LYS A 128 -18.66 21.54 -9.12
C LYS A 128 -18.75 20.11 -9.63
N ASN A 129 -18.01 19.74 -10.66
CA ASN A 129 -18.17 18.45 -11.34
C ASN A 129 -17.20 17.39 -10.83
N VAL A 130 -16.88 17.39 -9.54
CA VAL A 130 -15.99 16.40 -8.93
C VAL A 130 -16.65 15.02 -8.99
N LEU A 131 -15.93 14.08 -9.57
CA LEU A 131 -16.33 12.68 -9.69
C LEU A 131 -15.78 11.85 -8.53
N HIS A 132 -14.46 11.93 -8.31
CA HIS A 132 -13.75 11.20 -7.28
C HIS A 132 -12.62 12.06 -6.70
N LEU A 133 -12.36 11.89 -5.42
CA LEU A 133 -11.19 12.48 -4.76
C LEU A 133 -10.64 11.54 -3.69
N ALA A 134 -9.32 11.54 -3.55
CA ALA A 134 -8.62 10.72 -2.58
C ALA A 134 -7.25 11.34 -2.24
N VAL A 135 -6.61 10.87 -1.17
CA VAL A 135 -5.21 11.22 -0.88
C VAL A 135 -4.32 10.67 -2.00
N PHE A 136 -3.49 11.54 -2.57
CA PHE A 136 -2.53 11.17 -3.61
C PHE A 136 -1.21 10.70 -2.98
N LYS A 137 -0.81 9.49 -3.29
CA LYS A 137 0.48 8.93 -2.90
C LYS A 137 1.41 8.89 -4.11
N LYS A 138 2.48 9.68 -4.04
CA LYS A 138 3.50 9.68 -5.07
C LYS A 138 4.18 8.31 -5.14
N ASN A 139 4.49 7.85 -6.38
CA ASN A 139 5.07 6.53 -6.65
C ASN A 139 4.20 5.33 -6.24
N ASP A 140 2.89 5.52 -6.02
CA ASP A 140 1.97 4.42 -5.79
C ASP A 140 1.64 3.68 -7.10
N ASN A 141 2.19 2.48 -7.24
CA ASN A 141 1.94 1.58 -8.37
C ASN A 141 0.77 0.60 -8.11
N ARG A 142 0.20 0.61 -6.90
CA ARG A 142 -0.87 -0.32 -6.52
C ARG A 142 -2.24 0.21 -6.88
N THR A 143 -2.48 1.50 -6.63
CA THR A 143 -3.76 2.12 -6.93
C THR A 143 -3.99 2.19 -8.43
N THR A 144 -5.00 1.46 -8.89
CA THR A 144 -5.40 1.40 -10.29
C THR A 144 -6.76 2.05 -10.49
N TYR A 145 -6.83 2.94 -11.46
CA TYR A 145 -8.07 3.60 -11.86
C TYR A 145 -8.63 2.95 -13.11
N ASN A 146 -9.93 2.64 -13.09
CA ASN A 146 -10.65 2.16 -14.25
C ASN A 146 -11.67 3.23 -14.67
N VAL A 147 -11.70 3.58 -15.95
CA VAL A 147 -12.57 4.61 -16.46
C VAL A 147 -13.20 4.18 -17.79
N VAL A 148 -14.50 4.44 -17.91
CA VAL A 148 -15.21 4.41 -19.20
C VAL A 148 -15.65 5.83 -19.50
N TYR A 149 -15.25 6.35 -20.63
CA TYR A 149 -15.60 7.69 -21.06
C TYR A 149 -16.06 7.74 -22.52
N ARG A 150 -16.94 8.69 -22.82
CA ARG A 150 -17.32 9.03 -24.17
C ARG A 150 -16.47 10.21 -24.66
N ASP A 151 -15.85 10.08 -25.80
CA ASP A 151 -15.03 11.13 -26.40
C ASP A 151 -15.90 12.07 -27.24
N GLY A 152 -16.03 13.31 -26.77
CA GLY A 152 -16.93 14.29 -27.38
C GLY A 152 -18.43 14.03 -27.17
N LYS A 153 -19.28 14.89 -27.75
CA LYS A 153 -20.75 14.80 -27.55
C LYS A 153 -21.39 13.59 -28.25
N LYS A 154 -20.83 13.15 -29.38
CA LYS A 154 -21.35 12.06 -30.24
C LYS A 154 -20.28 11.02 -30.57
N GLY A 155 -19.14 11.03 -29.87
CA GLY A 155 -18.00 10.16 -30.15
C GLY A 155 -18.14 8.76 -29.55
N TYR A 156 -17.11 7.95 -29.77
CA TYR A 156 -17.04 6.58 -29.31
C TYR A 156 -16.77 6.51 -27.81
N TYR A 157 -17.11 5.37 -27.22
CA TYR A 157 -16.76 5.04 -25.84
C TYR A 157 -15.43 4.35 -25.79
N TYR A 158 -14.63 4.72 -24.80
CA TYR A 158 -13.31 4.16 -24.54
C TYR A 158 -13.25 3.64 -23.10
N ILE A 159 -12.56 2.53 -22.93
CA ILE A 159 -12.23 1.96 -21.63
C ILE A 159 -10.74 2.14 -21.40
N LYS A 160 -10.37 2.63 -20.24
CA LYS A 160 -8.97 2.86 -19.87
C LYS A 160 -8.72 2.37 -18.45
N ARG A 161 -7.61 1.66 -18.26
CA ARG A 161 -7.08 1.27 -16.96
C ARG A 161 -5.68 1.86 -16.84
N PHE A 162 -5.40 2.53 -15.70
CA PHE A 162 -4.13 3.24 -15.53
C PHE A 162 -3.81 3.50 -14.07
N ASN A 163 -2.55 3.81 -13.79
CA ASN A 163 -2.05 4.24 -12.49
C ASN A 163 -1.56 5.69 -12.62
N VAL A 164 -1.61 6.44 -11.53
CA VAL A 164 -1.08 7.79 -11.46
C VAL A 164 0.03 7.81 -10.43
N THR A 165 1.28 7.75 -10.89
CA THR A 165 2.46 7.62 -10.02
C THR A 165 3.14 8.95 -9.74
N SER A 166 3.05 9.91 -10.68
CA SER A 166 3.68 11.22 -10.55
C SER A 166 2.86 12.30 -11.24
N MET A 167 2.66 13.41 -10.55
CA MET A 167 1.97 14.59 -11.09
C MET A 167 2.58 15.88 -10.56
N THR A 168 2.47 16.94 -11.36
CA THR A 168 2.76 18.31 -10.90
C THR A 168 1.52 18.90 -10.23
N ARG A 169 1.67 19.47 -9.04
CA ARG A 169 0.59 20.17 -8.32
C ARG A 169 -0.01 21.29 -9.16
N ASP A 170 -1.29 21.51 -8.99
CA ASP A 170 -2.07 22.59 -9.61
C ASP A 170 -2.12 22.57 -11.15
N ARG A 171 -1.58 21.55 -11.77
CA ARG A 171 -1.67 21.32 -13.21
C ARG A 171 -2.84 20.40 -13.54
N GLU A 172 -3.65 20.79 -14.53
CA GLU A 172 -4.70 19.95 -15.07
C GLU A 172 -4.15 18.98 -16.12
N TYR A 173 -4.63 17.74 -16.04
CA TYR A 173 -4.36 16.65 -16.98
C TYR A 173 -5.69 16.11 -17.51
N ASP A 174 -5.66 15.46 -18.67
CA ASP A 174 -6.84 14.93 -19.32
C ASP A 174 -6.77 13.39 -19.42
N LEU A 175 -7.82 12.72 -18.95
CA LEU A 175 -8.01 11.28 -19.10
C LEU A 175 -8.46 10.90 -20.50
N THR A 176 -9.18 11.83 -21.14
CA THR A 176 -9.79 11.68 -22.47
C THR A 176 -8.79 12.05 -23.55
N LYS A 177 -9.25 12.09 -24.78
CA LYS A 177 -8.45 12.62 -25.91
C LYS A 177 -8.46 14.15 -26.01
N GLY A 178 -9.12 14.82 -25.07
CA GLY A 178 -9.24 16.28 -25.06
C GLY A 178 -10.33 16.82 -25.98
N THR A 179 -11.17 15.96 -26.55
CA THR A 179 -12.27 16.41 -27.41
C THR A 179 -13.34 17.14 -26.60
N PRO A 180 -13.74 18.37 -26.97
CA PRO A 180 -14.76 19.12 -26.23
C PRO A 180 -16.07 18.36 -26.10
N GLY A 181 -16.60 18.31 -24.85
CA GLY A 181 -17.84 17.59 -24.55
C GLY A 181 -17.65 16.11 -24.23
N SER A 182 -16.42 15.67 -24.03
CA SER A 182 -16.11 14.36 -23.45
C SER A 182 -16.70 14.24 -22.06
N LYS A 183 -17.11 13.03 -21.67
CA LYS A 183 -17.76 12.76 -20.39
C LYS A 183 -17.37 11.39 -19.85
N VAL A 184 -16.97 11.33 -18.60
CA VAL A 184 -16.77 10.08 -17.87
C VAL A 184 -18.14 9.49 -17.51
N VAL A 185 -18.34 8.23 -17.86
CA VAL A 185 -19.59 7.48 -17.61
C VAL A 185 -19.44 6.54 -16.43
N TYR A 186 -18.25 5.96 -16.29
CA TYR A 186 -17.94 5.05 -15.19
C TYR A 186 -16.51 5.32 -14.69
N PHE A 187 -16.33 5.23 -13.38
CA PHE A 187 -15.04 5.44 -12.75
C PHE A 187 -14.95 4.63 -11.46
N THR A 188 -13.84 3.92 -11.27
CA THR A 188 -13.50 3.25 -10.01
C THR A 188 -12.03 3.45 -9.67
N SER A 189 -11.75 3.34 -8.40
CA SER A 189 -10.40 3.40 -7.82
C SER A 189 -10.18 2.14 -7.00
N ASN A 190 -9.22 1.32 -7.41
CA ASN A 190 -8.89 0.04 -6.78
C ASN A 190 -7.49 0.13 -6.15
N PRO A 191 -7.40 0.32 -4.81
CA PRO A 191 -6.15 0.62 -4.14
C PRO A 191 -5.13 -0.53 -4.16
N ASN A 192 -5.57 -1.77 -4.42
CA ASN A 192 -4.69 -2.94 -4.53
C ASN A 192 -4.61 -3.50 -5.96
N GLY A 193 -5.12 -2.76 -6.95
CA GLY A 193 -5.08 -3.17 -8.34
C GLY A 193 -6.00 -4.34 -8.70
N GLU A 194 -7.08 -4.54 -7.94
CA GLU A 194 -8.05 -5.59 -8.20
C GLU A 194 -8.64 -5.48 -9.61
N ALA A 195 -8.94 -6.63 -10.21
CA ALA A 195 -9.62 -6.68 -11.50
C ALA A 195 -11.12 -6.47 -11.32
N GLU A 196 -11.73 -5.75 -12.26
CA GLU A 196 -13.18 -5.53 -12.30
C GLU A 196 -13.79 -6.13 -13.55
N ILE A 197 -15.03 -6.60 -13.43
CA ILE A 197 -15.85 -7.04 -14.55
C ILE A 197 -16.93 -6.00 -14.77
N ILE A 198 -16.93 -5.36 -15.94
CA ILE A 198 -17.91 -4.35 -16.32
C ILE A 198 -18.86 -4.97 -17.35
N LYS A 199 -20.16 -5.02 -17.04
CA LYS A 199 -21.20 -5.40 -17.99
C LYS A 199 -21.73 -4.14 -18.68
N ILE A 200 -21.54 -4.04 -19.98
CA ILE A 200 -22.05 -2.94 -20.81
C ILE A 200 -23.29 -3.44 -21.53
N THR A 201 -24.41 -2.76 -21.33
CA THR A 201 -25.64 -3.00 -22.06
C THR A 201 -25.87 -1.83 -23.02
N LEU A 202 -25.94 -2.13 -24.31
CA LEU A 202 -26.22 -1.12 -25.33
C LEU A 202 -27.74 -0.98 -25.49
N ASP A 203 -28.20 0.26 -25.66
CA ASP A 203 -29.60 0.53 -25.99
C ASP A 203 -29.87 0.12 -27.45
N PRO A 204 -30.83 -0.79 -27.70
CA PRO A 204 -31.12 -1.27 -29.04
C PRO A 204 -31.72 -0.17 -29.96
N THR A 205 -32.19 0.95 -29.41
CA THR A 205 -32.72 2.08 -30.18
C THR A 205 -31.63 2.93 -30.86
N GLU A 206 -30.38 2.86 -30.41
CA GLU A 206 -29.22 3.43 -31.09
C GLU A 206 -28.64 2.43 -32.10
N THR A 207 -29.45 1.79 -32.92
CA THR A 207 -28.94 0.98 -34.04
C THR A 207 -28.13 1.90 -34.95
N SER A 208 -26.84 1.60 -34.99
CA SER A 208 -25.89 2.15 -35.93
C SER A 208 -26.55 2.22 -37.34
N LYS A 209 -26.70 3.41 -37.88
CA LYS A 209 -26.75 3.59 -39.31
C LYS A 209 -25.38 3.13 -39.81
N ARG A 210 -25.24 1.82 -40.11
CA ARG A 210 -24.20 1.32 -40.97
C ARG A 210 -24.48 1.96 -42.29
N GLY A 211 -23.68 2.95 -42.63
CA GLY A 211 -23.64 3.48 -44.00
C GLY A 211 -23.31 2.32 -44.95
N SER A 212 -24.19 2.10 -45.84
CA SER A 212 -23.96 1.37 -47.10
C SER A 212 -22.87 2.07 -47.87
#